data_f443159a25de04219c074e02aafe3c97
#
_entry.id   f443159a25de04219c074e02aafe3c97
#
_cell.length_a   1.000
_cell.length_b   1.000
_cell.length_c   1.000
_cell.angle_alpha   90.00
_cell.angle_beta   90.00
_cell.angle_gamma   90.00
#
_symmetry.space_group_name_H-M   'P 1'
#
loop_
_entity.id
_entity.type
_entity.pdbx_description
1 polymer ?
#
loop_
_entity_poly.entity_id
_entity_poly.type
_entity_poly.pdbx_seq_one_letter_code
_entity_poly.pdbx_strand_id
1 'polypeptide(L)'
;LNEAGLGAGLFYFPEYGKYMPYKEEDKSLCVSDMQFVAWVLSSCATIDELVALMPTIRVIGTDPRASTVHWRVTEPSGRQVVIEIVDEEVKIHENPLGVLTNSPELTWHITNLNNYVNMMAGTVKEREMGSLKLKALSGGTGLQGIPGDMTSTSRFVRAAILQSTAPTLATAEETVAQAFHLMNNFDIPIGIQFSNPEEVPNMPSATQITIVSDLQNQRLYYRTMYNSNIRCIDLKKIDFKRTDFQVRGLEKSRMQPIEQLTVNN
;
A
#
# COMPACT_ATOMS: atom_id res chain seq x y z
N LEU A 1 -1.82 6.06 -10.59
CA LEU A 1 -1.26 5.50 -11.82
C LEU A 1 -1.45 6.49 -12.96
N ASN A 2 -0.40 6.80 -13.71
CA ASN A 2 -0.44 7.67 -14.88
C ASN A 2 -0.18 6.91 -16.20
N GLU A 3 -0.18 7.64 -17.34
CA GLU A 3 0.02 7.09 -18.68
C GLU A 3 1.44 6.54 -18.93
N ALA A 4 2.43 6.97 -18.14
CA ALA A 4 3.79 6.41 -18.19
C ALA A 4 3.93 5.10 -17.40
N GLY A 5 2.88 4.71 -16.66
CA GLY A 5 2.90 3.55 -15.77
C GLY A 5 3.46 3.87 -14.38
N LEU A 6 3.76 5.15 -14.07
CA LEU A 6 4.18 5.54 -12.73
C LEU A 6 3.00 5.41 -11.77
N GLY A 7 3.20 4.72 -10.65
CA GLY A 7 2.24 4.57 -9.57
C GLY A 7 2.68 5.32 -8.32
N ALA A 8 1.75 5.95 -7.61
CA ALA A 8 2.04 6.63 -6.36
C ALA A 8 0.93 6.38 -5.33
N GLY A 9 1.31 6.33 -4.06
CA GLY A 9 0.39 6.16 -2.94
C GLY A 9 0.81 7.00 -1.74
N LEU A 10 -0.18 7.39 -0.95
CA LEU A 10 -0.04 8.19 0.26
C LEU A 10 -0.37 7.31 1.47
N PHE A 11 0.40 7.44 2.56
CA PHE A 11 0.22 6.69 3.78
C PHE A 11 0.34 7.61 4.99
N TYR A 12 -0.43 7.35 6.03
CA TYR A 12 -0.34 8.09 7.29
C TYR A 12 1.03 7.90 7.94
N PHE A 13 1.61 9.01 8.43
CA PHE A 13 2.95 9.04 9.04
C PHE A 13 2.96 9.89 10.31
N PRO A 14 2.04 9.63 11.27
CA PRO A 14 1.91 10.42 12.48
C PRO A 14 3.18 10.37 13.34
N GLU A 15 3.46 11.48 14.05
CA GLU A 15 4.52 11.63 15.05
C GLU A 15 5.95 11.66 14.50
N TYR A 16 6.21 11.15 13.30
CA TYR A 16 7.53 11.10 12.69
C TYR A 16 7.73 12.14 11.59
N GLY A 17 6.68 12.45 10.86
CA GLY A 17 6.75 13.46 9.81
C GLY A 17 6.77 14.88 10.38
N LYS A 18 7.61 15.74 9.78
CA LYS A 18 7.64 17.17 10.09
C LYS A 18 7.95 17.93 8.81
N TYR A 19 6.93 18.61 8.26
CA TYR A 19 7.08 19.42 7.07
C TYR A 19 7.78 20.76 7.36
N MET A 20 8.35 21.37 6.31
CA MET A 20 8.82 22.73 6.37
C MET A 20 7.65 23.69 6.65
N PRO A 21 7.87 24.76 7.45
CA PRO A 21 6.83 25.76 7.67
C PRO A 21 6.50 26.49 6.35
N TYR A 22 5.22 26.79 6.16
CA TYR A 22 4.79 27.64 5.04
C TYR A 22 5.39 29.04 5.15
N LYS A 23 5.87 29.57 4.01
CA LYS A 23 6.29 30.94 3.85
C LYS A 23 5.62 31.54 2.61
N GLU A 24 5.06 32.73 2.72
CA GLU A 24 4.38 33.40 1.60
C GLU A 24 5.29 33.64 0.39
N GLU A 25 6.57 33.89 0.62
CA GLU A 25 7.59 34.06 -0.42
C GLU A 25 7.80 32.79 -1.27
N ASP A 26 7.56 31.61 -0.70
CA ASP A 26 7.72 30.31 -1.34
C ASP A 26 6.40 29.76 -1.92
N LYS A 27 5.31 30.51 -1.88
CA LYS A 27 3.95 30.07 -2.25
C LYS A 27 3.88 29.36 -3.59
N SER A 28 4.58 29.86 -4.60
CA SER A 28 4.61 29.26 -5.95
C SER A 28 5.32 27.92 -6.03
N LEU A 29 6.09 27.56 -5.01
CA LEU A 29 6.81 26.29 -4.91
C LEU A 29 6.07 25.28 -4.02
N CYS A 30 5.02 25.71 -3.33
CA CYS A 30 4.35 24.86 -2.35
C CYS A 30 3.41 23.84 -3.01
N VAL A 31 3.51 22.59 -2.56
CA VAL A 31 2.60 21.50 -2.89
C VAL A 31 1.99 20.99 -1.58
N SER A 32 0.65 20.85 -1.54
CA SER A 32 0.00 20.24 -0.38
C SER A 32 0.36 18.75 -0.28
N ASP A 33 0.59 18.29 0.93
CA ASP A 33 0.84 16.89 1.27
C ASP A 33 -0.24 15.95 0.70
N MET A 34 -1.51 16.33 0.81
CA MET A 34 -2.65 15.56 0.28
C MET A 34 -2.73 15.59 -1.25
N GLN A 35 -2.17 16.60 -1.90
CA GLN A 35 -2.16 16.73 -3.36
C GLN A 35 -0.86 16.21 -3.99
N PHE A 36 0.13 15.83 -3.19
CA PHE A 36 1.43 15.40 -3.67
C PHE A 36 1.37 14.23 -4.64
N VAL A 37 0.50 13.23 -4.39
CA VAL A 37 0.29 12.11 -5.32
C VAL A 37 -0.19 12.59 -6.69
N ALA A 38 -1.16 13.50 -6.72
CA ALA A 38 -1.68 14.05 -7.97
C ALA A 38 -0.61 14.87 -8.70
N TRP A 39 0.18 15.65 -7.96
CA TRP A 39 1.29 16.41 -8.52
C TRP A 39 2.36 15.49 -9.13
N VAL A 40 2.80 14.44 -8.43
CA VAL A 40 3.76 13.45 -8.97
C VAL A 40 3.25 12.84 -10.26
N LEU A 41 2.01 12.34 -10.24
CA LEU A 41 1.43 11.62 -11.39
C LEU A 41 1.15 12.52 -12.60
N SER A 42 1.01 13.83 -12.42
CA SER A 42 0.84 14.79 -13.50
C SER A 42 2.14 15.39 -14.02
N SER A 43 3.21 15.32 -13.24
CA SER A 43 4.48 16.01 -13.52
C SER A 43 5.63 15.07 -13.89
N CYS A 44 5.57 13.79 -13.52
CA CYS A 44 6.66 12.84 -13.66
C CYS A 44 6.23 11.60 -14.44
N ALA A 45 7.12 11.11 -15.31
CA ALA A 45 7.01 9.81 -15.96
C ALA A 45 7.88 8.74 -15.27
N THR A 46 8.93 9.15 -14.56
CA THR A 46 9.91 8.27 -13.91
C THR A 46 10.24 8.72 -12.50
N ILE A 47 10.84 7.82 -11.72
CA ILE A 47 11.36 8.15 -10.40
C ILE A 47 12.54 9.13 -10.50
N ASP A 48 13.38 9.03 -11.54
CA ASP A 48 14.51 9.97 -11.70
C ASP A 48 14.02 11.41 -11.95
N GLU A 49 12.96 11.58 -12.73
CA GLU A 49 12.33 12.90 -12.90
C GLU A 49 11.79 13.44 -11.57
N LEU A 50 11.14 12.59 -10.78
CA LEU A 50 10.65 12.96 -9.45
C LEU A 50 11.81 13.41 -8.55
N VAL A 51 12.88 12.61 -8.46
CA VAL A 51 14.07 12.94 -7.65
C VAL A 51 14.68 14.29 -8.06
N ALA A 52 14.74 14.57 -9.37
CA ALA A 52 15.24 15.82 -9.89
C ALA A 52 14.32 17.02 -9.57
N LEU A 53 13.01 16.81 -9.51
CA LEU A 53 12.03 17.86 -9.22
C LEU A 53 11.85 18.14 -7.72
N MET A 54 12.09 17.15 -6.84
CA MET A 54 11.88 17.33 -5.40
C MET A 54 12.57 18.56 -4.78
N PRO A 55 13.82 18.94 -5.16
CA PRO A 55 14.44 20.14 -4.63
C PRO A 55 13.78 21.47 -5.06
N THR A 56 12.92 21.43 -6.09
CA THR A 56 12.27 22.62 -6.65
C THR A 56 10.94 22.94 -6.00
N ILE A 57 10.45 22.06 -5.14
CA ILE A 57 9.16 22.23 -4.45
C ILE A 57 9.34 22.21 -2.94
N ARG A 58 8.28 22.63 -2.26
CA ARG A 58 8.11 22.53 -0.81
C ARG A 58 6.81 21.84 -0.50
N VAL A 59 6.87 20.69 0.15
CA VAL A 59 5.66 20.01 0.61
C VAL A 59 5.25 20.60 1.96
N ILE A 60 3.99 21.02 2.04
CA ILE A 60 3.42 21.64 3.24
C ILE A 60 2.15 20.91 3.66
N GLY A 61 1.88 20.86 4.96
CA GLY A 61 0.60 20.44 5.51
C GLY A 61 -0.43 21.56 5.37
N THR A 62 -1.59 21.26 4.83
CA THR A 62 -2.66 22.26 4.63
C THR A 62 -3.77 22.19 5.66
N ASP A 63 -3.98 21.05 6.32
CA ASP A 63 -4.94 20.89 7.39
C ASP A 63 -4.20 20.63 8.72
N PRO A 64 -4.24 21.58 9.67
CA PRO A 64 -3.54 21.42 10.95
C PRO A 64 -4.11 20.29 11.84
N ARG A 65 -5.29 19.76 11.48
CA ARG A 65 -5.91 18.61 12.16
C ARG A 65 -5.46 17.30 11.56
N ALA A 66 -4.96 17.31 10.33
CA ALA A 66 -4.43 16.12 9.68
C ALA A 66 -3.04 15.81 10.22
N SER A 67 -2.76 14.54 10.43
CA SER A 67 -1.40 14.10 10.69
C SER A 67 -0.57 14.14 9.42
N THR A 68 0.77 14.12 9.57
CA THR A 68 1.69 14.02 8.43
C THR A 68 1.50 12.71 7.67
N VAL A 69 1.97 12.69 6.43
CA VAL A 69 1.94 11.53 5.54
C VAL A 69 3.31 11.33 4.90
N HIS A 70 3.55 10.13 4.40
CA HIS A 70 4.68 9.79 3.54
C HIS A 70 4.17 9.08 2.28
N TRP A 71 5.04 8.93 1.28
CA TRP A 71 4.60 8.46 -0.03
C TRP A 71 5.48 7.33 -0.55
N ARG A 72 4.87 6.42 -1.30
CA ARG A 72 5.58 5.44 -2.11
C ARG A 72 5.33 5.74 -3.57
N VAL A 73 6.39 5.72 -4.37
CA VAL A 73 6.32 5.83 -5.83
C VAL A 73 6.99 4.62 -6.45
N THR A 74 6.36 4.07 -7.48
CA THR A 74 6.76 2.83 -8.15
C THR A 74 6.69 3.03 -9.65
N GLU A 75 7.67 2.54 -10.41
CA GLU A 75 7.69 2.61 -11.87
C GLU A 75 7.67 1.21 -12.53
N PRO A 76 7.38 1.10 -13.84
CA PRO A 76 7.27 -0.18 -14.55
C PRO A 76 8.54 -1.04 -14.53
N SER A 77 9.72 -0.45 -14.29
CA SER A 77 10.98 -1.18 -14.11
C SER A 77 11.00 -2.07 -12.86
N GLY A 78 10.06 -1.83 -11.92
CA GLY A 78 10.02 -2.45 -10.60
C GLY A 78 10.76 -1.63 -9.53
N ARG A 79 11.45 -0.54 -9.89
CA ARG A 79 12.05 0.37 -8.92
C ARG A 79 10.98 1.07 -8.11
N GLN A 80 11.24 1.22 -6.81
CA GLN A 80 10.32 1.84 -5.87
C GLN A 80 11.10 2.72 -4.91
N VAL A 81 10.54 3.89 -4.61
CA VAL A 81 11.08 4.78 -3.59
C VAL A 81 10.01 5.16 -2.57
N VAL A 82 10.47 5.44 -1.37
CA VAL A 82 9.66 6.06 -0.31
C VAL A 82 10.19 7.45 -0.06
N ILE A 83 9.27 8.40 0.03
CA ILE A 83 9.56 9.81 0.31
C ILE A 83 9.01 10.11 1.69
N GLU A 84 9.88 10.50 2.60
CA GLU A 84 9.58 10.92 3.96
C GLU A 84 10.11 12.33 4.19
N ILE A 85 9.37 13.13 4.95
CA ILE A 85 9.83 14.46 5.36
C ILE A 85 9.92 14.44 6.88
N VAL A 86 11.14 14.38 7.39
CA VAL A 86 11.48 14.23 8.79
C VAL A 86 12.41 15.38 9.17
N ASP A 87 12.10 16.05 10.28
CA ASP A 87 12.86 17.23 10.73
C ASP A 87 13.01 18.32 9.66
N GLU A 88 11.95 18.52 8.86
CA GLU A 88 11.89 19.50 7.77
C GLU A 88 12.80 19.15 6.56
N GLU A 89 13.39 17.95 6.55
CA GLU A 89 14.24 17.44 5.49
C GLU A 89 13.53 16.36 4.66
N VAL A 90 13.66 16.48 3.33
CA VAL A 90 13.16 15.46 2.40
C VAL A 90 14.16 14.31 2.35
N LYS A 91 13.69 13.10 2.68
CA LYS A 91 14.43 11.84 2.58
C LYS A 91 13.81 10.97 1.51
N ILE A 92 14.60 10.55 0.54
CA ILE A 92 14.15 9.62 -0.52
C ILE A 92 14.92 8.32 -0.34
N HIS A 93 14.20 7.26 -0.04
CA HIS A 93 14.77 5.95 0.22
C HIS A 93 14.41 4.98 -0.91
N GLU A 94 15.39 4.27 -1.45
CA GLU A 94 15.11 3.09 -2.28
C GLU A 94 14.37 2.06 -1.42
N ASN A 95 13.32 1.46 -1.97
CA ASN A 95 12.50 0.48 -1.26
C ASN A 95 12.66 -0.92 -1.86
N PRO A 96 13.67 -1.69 -1.44
CA PRO A 96 13.99 -2.98 -2.06
C PRO A 96 12.91 -4.05 -1.84
N LEU A 97 12.06 -3.86 -0.82
CA LEU A 97 11.00 -4.80 -0.49
C LEU A 97 9.65 -4.41 -1.12
N GLY A 98 9.51 -3.18 -1.63
CA GLY A 98 8.24 -2.68 -2.15
C GLY A 98 7.12 -2.59 -1.11
N VAL A 99 7.45 -2.59 0.17
CA VAL A 99 6.48 -2.53 1.28
C VAL A 99 6.54 -1.16 1.94
N LEU A 100 5.40 -0.59 2.20
CA LEU A 100 5.23 0.59 3.04
C LEU A 100 3.92 0.44 3.82
N THR A 101 3.95 0.84 5.09
CA THR A 101 2.75 0.89 5.94
C THR A 101 2.56 2.31 6.49
N ASN A 102 2.80 2.53 7.76
CA ASN A 102 2.68 3.82 8.42
C ASN A 102 3.93 4.04 9.28
N SER A 103 3.87 4.93 10.27
CA SER A 103 4.96 5.11 11.24
C SER A 103 5.42 3.78 11.87
N PRO A 104 6.70 3.65 12.21
CA PRO A 104 7.82 4.61 12.06
C PRO A 104 8.35 4.78 10.62
N GLU A 105 9.55 5.38 10.48
CA GLU A 105 10.25 5.54 9.20
C GLU A 105 10.57 4.19 8.53
N LEU A 106 10.71 4.19 7.20
CA LEU A 106 11.05 2.99 6.42
C LEU A 106 12.32 2.31 6.93
N THR A 107 13.35 3.09 7.26
CA THR A 107 14.63 2.59 7.76
C THR A 107 14.50 1.83 9.08
N TRP A 108 13.61 2.30 9.96
CA TRP A 108 13.28 1.59 11.18
C TRP A 108 12.59 0.26 10.88
N HIS A 109 11.60 0.24 9.99
CA HIS A 109 10.91 -0.98 9.60
C HIS A 109 11.86 -2.03 9.02
N ILE A 110 12.78 -1.60 8.15
CA ILE A 110 13.82 -2.49 7.58
C ILE A 110 14.71 -3.05 8.70
N THR A 111 15.14 -2.20 9.64
CA THR A 111 15.95 -2.63 10.78
C THR A 111 15.20 -3.64 11.65
N ASN A 112 13.89 -3.42 11.89
CA ASN A 112 13.06 -4.33 12.69
C ASN A 112 12.93 -5.72 12.06
N LEU A 113 13.06 -5.87 10.74
CA LEU A 113 12.99 -7.17 10.07
C LEU A 113 14.10 -8.13 10.55
N ASN A 114 15.21 -7.63 11.11
CA ASN A 114 16.25 -8.49 11.69
C ASN A 114 15.72 -9.35 12.84
N ASN A 115 14.67 -8.94 13.53
CA ASN A 115 14.02 -9.74 14.56
C ASN A 115 13.26 -10.95 13.99
N TYR A 116 13.05 -11.00 12.68
CA TYR A 116 12.26 -12.01 11.96
C TYR A 116 13.09 -12.80 10.93
N VAL A 117 14.41 -12.75 11.05
CA VAL A 117 15.35 -13.42 10.13
C VAL A 117 15.15 -14.94 10.05
N ASN A 118 14.53 -15.53 11.08
CA ASN A 118 14.19 -16.96 11.14
C ASN A 118 12.93 -17.34 10.33
N MET A 119 12.13 -16.34 9.89
CA MET A 119 10.90 -16.58 9.13
C MET A 119 11.23 -17.07 7.72
N MET A 120 10.56 -18.15 7.31
CA MET A 120 10.75 -18.74 5.99
C MET A 120 9.47 -19.40 5.48
N ALA A 121 9.34 -19.50 4.17
CA ALA A 121 8.25 -20.28 3.57
C ALA A 121 8.38 -21.76 3.89
N GLY A 122 7.24 -22.45 4.02
CA GLY A 122 7.21 -23.90 4.19
C GLY A 122 7.32 -24.34 5.65
N THR A 123 7.88 -25.53 5.86
CA THR A 123 7.89 -26.22 7.14
C THR A 123 9.30 -26.34 7.69
N VAL A 124 9.48 -26.02 8.97
CA VAL A 124 10.76 -26.21 9.65
C VAL A 124 11.12 -27.69 9.75
N LYS A 125 12.42 -27.98 9.70
CA LYS A 125 12.94 -29.33 9.87
C LYS A 125 12.77 -29.82 11.32
N GLU A 126 12.68 -31.13 11.48
CA GLU A 126 12.73 -31.77 12.79
C GLU A 126 14.06 -31.42 13.52
N ARG A 127 13.96 -31.32 14.84
CA ARG A 127 15.15 -31.08 15.70
C ARG A 127 15.06 -31.84 17.01
N GLU A 128 16.18 -32.10 17.59
CA GLU A 128 16.27 -32.68 18.92
C GLU A 128 16.46 -31.58 19.98
N MET A 129 15.83 -31.79 21.12
CA MET A 129 15.97 -30.94 22.31
C MET A 129 16.15 -31.87 23.52
N GLY A 130 17.37 -32.06 23.94
CA GLY A 130 17.72 -33.14 24.88
C GLY A 130 17.37 -34.50 24.27
N SER A 131 16.58 -35.29 24.97
CA SER A 131 16.10 -36.61 24.49
C SER A 131 14.82 -36.53 23.66
N LEU A 132 14.24 -35.32 23.49
CA LEU A 132 12.97 -35.14 22.76
C LEU A 132 13.22 -34.92 21.28
N LYS A 133 12.50 -35.66 20.44
CA LYS A 133 12.43 -35.41 19.00
C LYS A 133 11.23 -34.54 18.71
N LEU A 134 11.49 -33.31 18.27
CA LEU A 134 10.45 -32.31 17.92
C LEU A 134 10.26 -32.29 16.41
N LYS A 135 9.03 -32.39 15.98
CA LYS A 135 8.64 -32.31 14.57
C LYS A 135 7.50 -31.33 14.36
N ALA A 136 7.43 -30.76 13.17
CA ALA A 136 6.32 -29.89 12.78
C ALA A 136 4.99 -30.68 12.78
N LEU A 137 3.96 -30.10 13.39
CA LEU A 137 2.62 -30.73 13.43
C LEU A 137 1.79 -30.45 12.18
N SER A 138 2.15 -29.38 11.40
CA SER A 138 1.46 -28.98 10.18
C SER A 138 2.40 -28.29 9.20
N GLY A 139 1.94 -28.05 7.97
CA GLY A 139 2.62 -27.20 7.01
C GLY A 139 2.68 -25.72 7.47
N GLY A 140 3.63 -24.96 6.90
CA GLY A 140 3.72 -23.50 7.14
C GLY A 140 4.35 -23.11 8.49
N THR A 141 4.96 -24.04 9.22
CA THR A 141 5.58 -23.76 10.53
C THR A 141 6.79 -22.82 10.45
N GLY A 142 7.35 -22.59 9.25
CA GLY A 142 8.38 -21.56 9.04
C GLY A 142 7.88 -20.12 9.27
N LEU A 143 6.57 -19.91 9.28
CA LEU A 143 5.94 -18.63 9.58
C LEU A 143 5.31 -18.57 10.99
N GLN A 144 5.59 -19.55 11.83
CA GLN A 144 5.09 -19.56 13.21
C GLN A 144 5.67 -18.38 14.00
N GLY A 145 4.78 -17.55 14.57
CA GLY A 145 5.15 -16.32 15.24
C GLY A 145 5.12 -15.07 14.35
N ILE A 146 4.67 -15.18 13.09
CA ILE A 146 4.41 -13.99 12.27
C ILE A 146 3.41 -13.07 12.98
N PRO A 147 3.66 -11.74 13.07
CA PRO A 147 2.76 -10.84 13.75
C PRO A 147 1.38 -10.78 13.08
N GLY A 148 0.31 -11.01 13.83
CA GLY A 148 -1.06 -11.09 13.32
C GLY A 148 -1.92 -9.84 13.55
N ASP A 149 -1.46 -8.90 14.39
CA ASP A 149 -2.21 -7.69 14.72
C ASP A 149 -2.19 -6.65 13.58
N MET A 150 -3.00 -5.58 13.73
CA MET A 150 -3.20 -4.56 12.70
C MET A 150 -2.32 -3.33 12.86
N THR A 151 -1.33 -3.35 13.75
CA THR A 151 -0.38 -2.23 13.89
C THR A 151 0.47 -2.06 12.63
N SER A 152 0.99 -0.86 12.43
CA SER A 152 1.86 -0.54 11.29
C SER A 152 3.05 -1.48 11.20
N THR A 153 3.73 -1.70 12.32
CA THR A 153 4.93 -2.52 12.41
C THR A 153 4.67 -3.99 12.11
N SER A 154 3.57 -4.54 12.63
CA SER A 154 3.17 -5.93 12.39
C SER A 154 2.73 -6.15 10.94
N ARG A 155 1.99 -5.19 10.37
CA ARG A 155 1.60 -5.24 8.95
C ARG A 155 2.83 -5.16 8.03
N PHE A 156 3.83 -4.33 8.37
CA PHE A 156 5.07 -4.24 7.58
C PHE A 156 5.80 -5.59 7.54
N VAL A 157 6.04 -6.20 8.69
CA VAL A 157 6.70 -7.52 8.80
C VAL A 157 5.93 -8.56 7.99
N ARG A 158 4.62 -8.64 8.19
CA ARG A 158 3.76 -9.60 7.49
C ARG A 158 3.80 -9.39 5.97
N ALA A 159 3.71 -8.14 5.50
CA ALA A 159 3.77 -7.81 4.08
C ALA A 159 5.12 -8.16 3.46
N ALA A 160 6.23 -7.82 4.14
CA ALA A 160 7.58 -8.14 3.68
C ALA A 160 7.78 -9.66 3.50
N ILE A 161 7.36 -10.45 4.48
CA ILE A 161 7.48 -11.90 4.43
C ILE A 161 6.59 -12.50 3.34
N LEU A 162 5.30 -12.12 3.29
CA LEU A 162 4.36 -12.68 2.32
C LEU A 162 4.76 -12.33 0.88
N GLN A 163 5.24 -11.10 0.66
CA GLN A 163 5.71 -10.69 -0.66
C GLN A 163 7.00 -11.41 -1.06
N SER A 164 7.97 -11.52 -0.16
CA SER A 164 9.26 -12.18 -0.45
C SER A 164 9.13 -13.68 -0.69
N THR A 165 8.08 -14.31 -0.19
CA THR A 165 7.79 -15.73 -0.37
C THR A 165 6.83 -16.02 -1.52
N ALA A 166 6.24 -14.98 -2.14
CA ALA A 166 5.32 -15.13 -3.25
C ALA A 166 6.06 -15.68 -4.49
N PRO A 167 5.47 -16.65 -5.20
CA PRO A 167 6.08 -17.18 -6.43
C PRO A 167 5.97 -16.16 -7.56
N THR A 168 6.91 -16.24 -8.50
CA THR A 168 6.76 -15.60 -9.82
C THR A 168 5.73 -16.40 -10.63
N LEU A 169 4.68 -15.73 -11.10
CA LEU A 169 3.60 -16.34 -11.87
C LEU A 169 3.76 -16.07 -13.37
N ALA A 170 3.13 -16.90 -14.18
CA ALA A 170 3.34 -16.90 -15.63
C ALA A 170 2.65 -15.72 -16.35
N THR A 171 1.52 -15.25 -15.79
CA THR A 171 0.70 -14.21 -16.43
C THR A 171 0.46 -13.01 -15.48
N ALA A 172 0.14 -11.87 -16.09
CA ALA A 172 -0.25 -10.67 -15.33
C ALA A 172 -1.55 -10.91 -14.55
N GLU A 173 -2.50 -11.62 -15.13
CA GLU A 173 -3.78 -11.94 -14.52
C GLU A 173 -3.61 -12.81 -13.26
N GLU A 174 -2.75 -13.83 -13.32
CA GLU A 174 -2.40 -14.64 -12.14
C GLU A 174 -1.70 -13.81 -11.07
N THR A 175 -0.78 -12.93 -11.48
CA THR A 175 -0.07 -12.03 -10.56
C THR A 175 -1.02 -11.06 -9.87
N VAL A 176 -1.99 -10.50 -10.60
CA VAL A 176 -3.04 -9.63 -10.05
C VAL A 176 -3.90 -10.40 -9.04
N ALA A 177 -4.32 -11.62 -9.38
CA ALA A 177 -5.09 -12.46 -8.46
C ALA A 177 -4.30 -12.76 -7.19
N GLN A 178 -3.03 -13.15 -7.31
CA GLN A 178 -2.14 -13.37 -6.18
C GLN A 178 -1.96 -12.11 -5.32
N ALA A 179 -1.83 -10.94 -5.93
CA ALA A 179 -1.73 -9.68 -5.21
C ALA A 179 -2.98 -9.43 -4.34
N PHE A 180 -4.19 -9.72 -4.85
CA PHE A 180 -5.42 -9.65 -4.04
C PHE A 180 -5.42 -10.67 -2.90
N HIS A 181 -4.89 -11.89 -3.11
CA HIS A 181 -4.75 -12.88 -2.04
C HIS A 181 -3.77 -12.41 -0.94
N LEU A 182 -2.65 -11.78 -1.32
CA LEU A 182 -1.74 -11.17 -0.36
C LEU A 182 -2.44 -10.06 0.41
N MET A 183 -3.16 -9.18 -0.28
CA MET A 183 -3.88 -8.05 0.33
C MET A 183 -5.01 -8.48 1.28
N ASN A 184 -5.59 -9.68 1.14
CA ASN A 184 -6.57 -10.22 2.09
C ASN A 184 -6.02 -10.29 3.53
N ASN A 185 -4.71 -10.44 3.70
CA ASN A 185 -4.06 -10.45 5.02
C ASN A 185 -4.02 -9.09 5.71
N PHE A 186 -4.46 -8.03 5.02
CA PHE A 186 -4.45 -6.64 5.48
C PHE A 186 -5.84 -6.02 5.48
N ASP A 187 -6.87 -6.79 5.17
CA ASP A 187 -8.26 -6.34 5.29
C ASP A 187 -8.59 -6.13 6.78
N ILE A 188 -8.99 -4.93 7.12
CA ILE A 188 -9.38 -4.53 8.47
C ILE A 188 -10.92 -4.56 8.53
N PRO A 189 -11.51 -5.51 9.27
CA PRO A 189 -12.95 -5.54 9.51
C PRO A 189 -13.42 -4.35 10.36
N ILE A 190 -14.69 -3.99 10.21
CA ILE A 190 -15.34 -2.99 11.07
C ILE A 190 -15.21 -3.41 12.54
N GLY A 191 -14.84 -2.47 13.41
CA GLY A 191 -14.75 -2.68 14.86
C GLY A 191 -13.39 -3.17 15.38
N ILE A 192 -12.46 -3.55 14.50
CA ILE A 192 -11.12 -4.02 14.94
C ILE A 192 -10.20 -2.85 15.33
N GLN A 193 -10.23 -1.77 14.57
CA GLN A 193 -9.27 -0.66 14.76
C GLN A 193 -9.76 0.35 15.81
N PHE A 194 -11.06 0.61 15.86
CA PHE A 194 -11.69 1.49 16.81
C PHE A 194 -12.89 0.81 17.47
N SER A 195 -12.93 0.84 18.79
CA SER A 195 -13.99 0.19 19.58
C SER A 195 -15.33 0.95 19.54
N ASN A 196 -15.31 2.23 19.14
CA ASN A 196 -16.52 3.05 19.08
C ASN A 196 -16.88 3.40 17.62
N PRO A 197 -17.92 2.77 17.03
CA PRO A 197 -18.35 3.02 15.66
C PRO A 197 -19.00 4.41 15.47
N GLU A 198 -19.26 5.18 16.52
CA GLU A 198 -19.95 6.47 16.47
C GLU A 198 -19.03 7.64 16.13
N GLU A 199 -17.69 7.46 16.20
CA GLU A 199 -16.73 8.56 16.02
C GLU A 199 -16.71 9.11 14.58
N VAL A 200 -17.06 8.31 13.58
CA VAL A 200 -17.18 8.77 12.18
C VAL A 200 -18.47 8.27 11.57
N PRO A 201 -19.54 9.06 11.63
CA PRO A 201 -20.82 8.70 11.03
C PRO A 201 -20.68 8.38 9.54
N ASN A 202 -21.23 7.25 9.09
CA ASN A 202 -21.25 6.78 7.70
C ASN A 202 -19.92 6.36 7.07
N MET A 203 -18.80 6.38 7.80
CA MET A 203 -17.51 5.89 7.32
C MET A 203 -16.89 4.95 8.37
N PRO A 204 -17.21 3.64 8.31
CA PRO A 204 -16.64 2.70 9.26
C PRO A 204 -15.11 2.65 9.11
N SER A 205 -14.40 2.59 10.23
CA SER A 205 -12.95 2.35 10.23
C SER A 205 -12.68 0.90 9.85
N ALA A 206 -12.46 0.70 8.57
CA ALA A 206 -12.24 -0.58 7.92
C ALA A 206 -11.51 -0.38 6.60
N THR A 207 -11.04 -1.45 5.98
CA THR A 207 -10.53 -1.39 4.60
C THR A 207 -11.67 -1.07 3.64
N GLN A 208 -11.72 0.17 3.13
CA GLN A 208 -12.78 0.64 2.24
C GLN A 208 -12.60 0.14 0.81
N ILE A 209 -11.34 0.09 0.35
CA ILE A 209 -10.97 -0.28 -1.01
C ILE A 209 -9.62 -1.01 -1.00
N THR A 210 -9.48 -2.02 -1.84
CA THR A 210 -8.21 -2.67 -2.16
C THR A 210 -7.91 -2.44 -3.62
N ILE A 211 -6.72 -1.93 -3.91
CA ILE A 211 -6.26 -1.59 -5.27
C ILE A 211 -5.02 -2.42 -5.61
N VAL A 212 -4.98 -2.95 -6.82
CA VAL A 212 -3.80 -3.57 -7.44
C VAL A 212 -3.55 -2.87 -8.77
N SER A 213 -2.33 -2.36 -8.95
CA SER A 213 -1.92 -1.67 -10.17
C SER A 213 -0.95 -2.53 -10.98
N ASP A 214 -1.33 -2.87 -12.19
CA ASP A 214 -0.44 -3.43 -13.21
C ASP A 214 0.19 -2.25 -13.97
N LEU A 215 1.40 -1.89 -13.57
CA LEU A 215 2.08 -0.70 -14.07
C LEU A 215 2.50 -0.87 -15.54
N GLN A 216 2.93 -2.07 -15.93
CA GLN A 216 3.38 -2.37 -17.29
C GLN A 216 2.23 -2.31 -18.30
N ASN A 217 1.07 -2.85 -17.93
CA ASN A 217 -0.12 -2.82 -18.78
C ASN A 217 -0.98 -1.58 -18.55
N GLN A 218 -0.65 -0.73 -17.57
CA GLN A 218 -1.39 0.49 -17.23
C GLN A 218 -2.85 0.19 -16.87
N ARG A 219 -3.05 -0.84 -16.02
CA ARG A 219 -4.36 -1.26 -15.54
C ARG A 219 -4.45 -1.10 -14.04
N LEU A 220 -5.57 -0.57 -13.57
CA LEU A 220 -5.90 -0.43 -12.17
C LEU A 220 -7.06 -1.37 -11.86
N TYR A 221 -6.80 -2.33 -10.99
CA TYR A 221 -7.81 -3.26 -10.50
C TYR A 221 -8.22 -2.87 -9.09
N TYR A 222 -9.51 -3.02 -8.77
CA TYR A 222 -9.97 -2.70 -7.44
C TYR A 222 -11.19 -3.54 -7.02
N ARG A 223 -11.36 -3.65 -5.73
CA ARG A 223 -12.58 -4.12 -5.05
C ARG A 223 -12.86 -3.19 -3.88
N THR A 224 -14.07 -3.20 -3.36
CA THR A 224 -14.47 -2.37 -2.22
C THR A 224 -15.02 -3.26 -1.11
N MET A 225 -15.21 -2.69 0.09
CA MET A 225 -15.83 -3.39 1.21
C MET A 225 -17.27 -3.85 0.92
N TYR A 226 -17.93 -3.23 -0.06
CA TYR A 226 -19.31 -3.54 -0.44
C TYR A 226 -19.41 -4.45 -1.67
N ASN A 227 -18.30 -4.69 -2.35
CA ASN A 227 -18.30 -5.51 -3.56
C ASN A 227 -16.93 -6.15 -3.77
N SER A 228 -16.85 -7.44 -3.46
CA SER A 228 -15.63 -8.24 -3.58
C SER A 228 -15.26 -8.59 -5.02
N ASN A 229 -16.14 -8.35 -6.00
CA ASN A 229 -15.82 -8.56 -7.40
C ASN A 229 -14.74 -7.59 -7.84
N ILE A 230 -13.69 -8.10 -8.48
CA ILE A 230 -12.59 -7.30 -8.99
C ILE A 230 -13.06 -6.57 -10.26
N ARG A 231 -12.83 -5.27 -10.30
CA ARG A 231 -13.11 -4.40 -11.44
C ARG A 231 -11.80 -3.81 -11.96
N CYS A 232 -11.74 -3.52 -13.25
CA CYS A 232 -10.54 -3.04 -13.91
C CYS A 232 -10.82 -1.73 -14.65
N ILE A 233 -9.91 -0.77 -14.51
CA ILE A 233 -9.79 0.42 -15.35
C ILE A 233 -8.53 0.24 -16.19
N ASP A 234 -8.70 0.20 -17.50
CA ASP A 234 -7.61 0.11 -18.47
C ASP A 234 -7.32 1.51 -19.01
N LEU A 235 -6.17 2.10 -18.61
CA LEU A 235 -5.82 3.47 -18.99
C LEU A 235 -5.57 3.58 -20.50
N LYS A 236 -5.12 2.50 -21.16
CA LYS A 236 -4.90 2.49 -22.61
C LYS A 236 -6.19 2.62 -23.42
N LYS A 237 -7.35 2.42 -22.78
CA LYS A 237 -8.67 2.60 -23.40
C LYS A 237 -9.24 4.01 -23.22
N ILE A 238 -8.51 4.90 -22.55
CA ILE A 238 -8.91 6.28 -22.29
C ILE A 238 -8.14 7.20 -23.25
N ASP A 239 -8.85 7.95 -24.08
CA ASP A 239 -8.25 9.02 -24.88
C ASP A 239 -8.14 10.28 -24.02
N PHE A 240 -7.06 10.43 -23.29
CA PHE A 240 -6.82 11.56 -22.39
C PHE A 240 -6.78 12.92 -23.10
N LYS A 241 -6.57 12.96 -24.41
CA LYS A 241 -6.60 14.21 -25.18
C LYS A 241 -8.03 14.71 -25.46
N ARG A 242 -9.02 13.81 -25.37
CA ARG A 242 -10.43 14.10 -25.71
C ARG A 242 -11.38 13.88 -24.53
N THR A 243 -10.89 13.24 -23.47
CA THR A 243 -11.74 12.92 -22.32
C THR A 243 -11.63 14.02 -21.28
N ASP A 244 -12.76 14.67 -20.98
CA ASP A 244 -12.86 15.62 -19.89
C ASP A 244 -12.69 14.93 -18.53
N PHE A 245 -12.37 15.71 -17.51
CA PHE A 245 -12.28 15.22 -16.13
C PHE A 245 -13.62 14.60 -15.71
N GLN A 246 -13.58 13.37 -15.23
CA GLN A 246 -14.76 12.62 -14.80
C GLN A 246 -14.59 12.13 -13.37
N VAL A 247 -15.67 12.23 -12.60
CA VAL A 247 -15.78 11.64 -11.25
C VAL A 247 -16.90 10.60 -11.28
N ARG A 248 -16.59 9.39 -10.86
CA ARG A 248 -17.57 8.31 -10.71
C ARG A 248 -17.48 7.71 -9.32
N GLY A 249 -18.61 7.46 -8.70
CA GLY A 249 -18.68 6.67 -7.48
C GLY A 249 -18.18 5.25 -7.73
N LEU A 250 -17.38 4.72 -6.80
CA LEU A 250 -16.84 3.36 -6.88
C LEU A 250 -17.94 2.29 -6.81
N GLU A 251 -19.05 2.62 -6.14
CA GLU A 251 -20.18 1.70 -5.95
C GLU A 251 -21.53 2.38 -6.28
N LYS A 252 -22.43 1.59 -6.85
CA LYS A 252 -23.83 1.99 -7.04
C LYS A 252 -24.70 1.64 -5.82
N SER A 253 -24.30 0.69 -5.02
CA SER A 253 -24.99 0.18 -3.85
C SER A 253 -23.99 -0.22 -2.78
N ARG A 254 -24.35 -0.01 -1.50
CA ARG A 254 -23.56 -0.51 -0.35
C ARG A 254 -23.92 -1.93 0.03
N MET A 255 -24.21 -2.78 -0.96
CA MET A 255 -24.56 -4.17 -0.77
C MET A 255 -23.70 -5.08 -1.65
N GLN A 256 -23.14 -6.12 -1.05
CA GLN A 256 -22.41 -7.16 -1.76
C GLN A 256 -23.35 -7.87 -2.75
N PRO A 257 -23.05 -7.91 -4.06
CA PRO A 257 -23.77 -8.74 -5.00
C PRO A 257 -23.59 -10.23 -4.63
N ILE A 258 -24.68 -10.95 -4.48
CA ILE A 258 -24.69 -12.37 -4.17
C ILE A 258 -25.37 -13.10 -5.31
N GLU A 259 -24.64 -14.00 -5.96
CA GLU A 259 -25.18 -14.91 -6.96
C GLU A 259 -25.84 -16.10 -6.25
N GLN A 260 -27.11 -16.36 -6.58
CA GLN A 260 -27.83 -17.53 -6.08
C GLN A 260 -27.74 -18.66 -7.11
N LEU A 261 -27.12 -19.74 -6.71
CA LEU A 261 -27.06 -20.96 -7.54
C LEU A 261 -28.31 -21.83 -7.33
N THR A 262 -28.95 -22.22 -8.43
CA THR A 262 -30.06 -23.17 -8.41
C THR A 262 -29.48 -24.58 -8.52
N VAL A 263 -29.77 -25.43 -7.57
CA VAL A 263 -29.47 -26.86 -7.64
C VAL A 263 -30.70 -27.55 -8.26
N ASN A 264 -30.54 -28.04 -9.47
CA ASN A 264 -31.57 -28.88 -10.10
C ASN A 264 -31.48 -30.30 -9.51
N ASN A 265 -32.60 -30.82 -9.04
CA ASN A 265 -32.73 -32.17 -8.55
C ASN A 265 -32.80 -33.17 -9.73
#